data_5b024f58894fe59cb56975043ced9b6f
#
_entry.id   5b024f58894fe59cb56975043ced9b6f
#
_cell.length_a   1.000
_cell.length_b   1.000
_cell.length_c   1.000
_cell.angle_alpha   90.00
_cell.angle_beta   90.00
_cell.angle_gamma   90.00
#
_symmetry.space_group_name_H-M   'P 1'
#
loop_
_entity.id
_entity.type
_entity.pdbx_description
1 polymer ?
#
loop_
_entity_poly.entity_id
_entity_poly.type
_entity_poly.pdbx_seq_one_letter_code
_entity_poly.pdbx_strand_id
1 'polypeptide(L)'
;MLKKDVIELCLLHLLTQGDQYGYDLLRRLHAAFPDTQESAVYAILRGLCREGYLEQYTGATSDGPARKYYRLLDHGMGRYGELLKQWRAFKDALSELGI
;
A
#
# COMPACT_ATOMS: atom_id res chain seq x y z
N MET A 1 -1.87 -16.22 -2.29
CA MET A 1 -2.04 -14.76 -2.25
C MET A 1 -1.43 -14.16 -3.51
N LEU A 2 -2.18 -13.37 -4.24
CA LEU A 2 -1.70 -12.78 -5.49
C LEU A 2 -0.71 -11.66 -5.22
N LYS A 3 0.19 -11.40 -6.16
CA LYS A 3 1.17 -10.32 -6.03
C LYS A 3 0.51 -8.96 -5.82
N LYS A 4 -0.62 -8.70 -6.49
CA LYS A 4 -1.40 -7.48 -6.30
C LYS A 4 -1.83 -7.32 -4.83
N ASP A 5 -2.29 -8.40 -4.20
CA ASP A 5 -2.73 -8.38 -2.80
C ASP A 5 -1.55 -8.09 -1.86
N VAL A 6 -0.37 -8.62 -2.18
CA VAL A 6 0.85 -8.36 -1.40
C VAL A 6 1.22 -6.88 -1.46
N ILE A 7 1.18 -6.28 -2.66
CA ILE A 7 1.49 -4.87 -2.84
C ILE A 7 0.47 -3.99 -2.14
N GLU A 8 -0.82 -4.33 -2.24
CA GLU A 8 -1.89 -3.64 -1.54
C GLU A 8 -1.66 -3.69 -0.02
N LEU A 9 -1.34 -4.87 0.51
CA LEU A 9 -1.00 -5.04 1.93
C LEU A 9 0.17 -4.14 2.34
N CYS A 10 1.23 -4.11 1.52
CA CYS A 10 2.41 -3.29 1.81
C CYS A 10 2.08 -1.80 1.84
N LEU A 11 1.31 -1.32 0.86
CA LEU A 11 0.92 0.10 0.79
C LEU A 11 0.07 0.50 1.99
N LEU A 12 -0.92 -0.32 2.33
CA LEU A 12 -1.77 -0.05 3.50
C LEU A 12 -0.95 -0.07 4.78
N HIS A 13 -0.04 -1.03 4.91
CA HIS A 13 0.84 -1.12 6.08
C HIS A 13 1.68 0.15 6.25
N LEU A 14 2.32 0.62 5.18
CA LEU A 14 3.12 1.83 5.23
C LEU A 14 2.30 3.03 5.66
N LEU A 15 1.05 3.11 5.22
CA LEU A 15 0.14 4.21 5.56
C LEU A 15 -0.43 4.12 6.97
N THR A 16 -0.33 2.98 7.65
CA THR A 16 -0.66 2.91 9.09
C THR A 16 0.28 3.77 9.93
N GLN A 17 1.45 4.09 9.39
CA GLN A 17 2.48 4.87 10.09
C GLN A 17 2.29 6.38 9.93
N GLY A 18 1.32 6.81 9.15
CA GLY A 18 1.02 8.20 8.87
C GLY A 18 0.86 8.46 7.38
N ASP A 19 0.39 9.66 7.06
CA ASP A 19 0.22 10.10 5.69
C ASP A 19 1.58 10.14 4.99
N GLN A 20 1.62 9.75 3.71
CA GLN A 20 2.86 9.69 2.97
C GLN A 20 2.69 10.18 1.54
N TYR A 21 3.75 10.79 1.04
CA TYR A 21 3.88 11.21 -0.35
C TYR A 21 3.93 9.97 -1.25
N GLY A 22 3.16 10.00 -2.34
CA GLY A 22 3.06 8.86 -3.27
C GLY A 22 4.40 8.38 -3.80
N TYR A 23 5.28 9.31 -4.13
CA TYR A 23 6.62 8.96 -4.62
C TYR A 23 7.45 8.23 -3.55
N ASP A 24 7.32 8.60 -2.28
CA ASP A 24 8.02 7.92 -1.19
C ASP A 24 7.49 6.49 -1.00
N LEU A 25 6.18 6.29 -1.11
CA LEU A 25 5.59 4.95 -1.09
C LEU A 25 6.16 4.09 -2.21
N LEU A 26 6.23 4.66 -3.41
CA LEU A 26 6.78 3.97 -4.58
C LEU A 26 8.24 3.55 -4.35
N ARG A 27 9.06 4.46 -3.84
CA ARG A 27 10.47 4.18 -3.58
C ARG A 27 10.66 3.07 -2.55
N ARG A 28 9.89 3.12 -1.45
CA ARG A 28 9.97 2.11 -0.39
C ARG A 28 9.53 0.75 -0.90
N LEU A 29 8.46 0.73 -1.69
CA LEU A 29 7.97 -0.50 -2.27
C LEU A 29 8.97 -1.09 -3.28
N HIS A 30 9.54 -0.24 -4.12
CA HIS A 30 10.51 -0.65 -5.13
C HIS A 30 11.81 -1.19 -4.50
N ALA A 31 12.20 -0.67 -3.34
CA ALA A 31 13.36 -1.18 -2.61
C ALA A 31 13.15 -2.64 -2.17
N ALA A 32 11.92 -3.00 -1.79
CA ALA A 32 11.57 -4.37 -1.39
C ALA A 32 11.24 -5.26 -2.60
N PHE A 33 10.63 -4.70 -3.63
CA PHE A 33 10.17 -5.41 -4.82
C PHE A 33 10.64 -4.69 -6.09
N PRO A 34 11.93 -4.85 -6.47
CA PRO A 34 12.51 -4.09 -7.58
C PRO A 34 11.83 -4.32 -8.94
N ASP A 35 11.18 -5.46 -9.12
CA ASP A 35 10.50 -5.81 -10.37
C ASP A 35 9.12 -5.20 -10.51
N THR A 36 8.63 -4.50 -9.47
CA THR A 36 7.30 -3.89 -9.50
C THR A 36 7.34 -2.61 -10.30
N GLN A 37 6.48 -2.52 -11.32
CA GLN A 37 6.41 -1.34 -12.17
C GLN A 37 5.68 -0.21 -11.47
N GLU A 38 6.15 1.01 -11.71
CA GLU A 38 5.57 2.24 -11.16
C GLU A 38 4.09 2.39 -11.52
N SER A 39 3.75 2.13 -12.78
CA SER A 39 2.37 2.21 -13.26
C SER A 39 1.43 1.26 -12.51
N ALA A 40 1.91 0.07 -12.16
CA ALA A 40 1.13 -0.91 -11.40
C ALA A 40 0.85 -0.42 -9.98
N VAL A 41 1.83 0.20 -9.33
CA VAL A 41 1.66 0.77 -7.98
C VAL A 41 0.62 1.89 -7.98
N TYR A 42 0.72 2.82 -8.94
CA TYR A 42 -0.24 3.91 -9.04
C TYR A 42 -1.64 3.43 -9.39
N ALA A 43 -1.76 2.38 -10.19
CA ALA A 43 -3.05 1.77 -10.49
C ALA A 43 -3.70 1.20 -9.21
N ILE A 44 -2.91 0.54 -8.37
CA ILE A 44 -3.38 0.01 -7.09
C ILE A 44 -3.79 1.15 -6.16
N LEU A 45 -2.98 2.21 -6.05
CA LEU A 45 -3.32 3.38 -5.22
C LEU A 45 -4.64 4.02 -5.67
N ARG A 46 -4.85 4.19 -6.97
CA ARG A 46 -6.11 4.73 -7.50
C ARG A 46 -7.29 3.83 -7.14
N GLY A 47 -7.11 2.51 -7.26
CA GLY A 47 -8.13 1.54 -6.88
C GLY A 47 -8.50 1.61 -5.41
N LEU A 48 -7.50 1.73 -4.55
CA LEU A 48 -7.71 1.86 -3.09
C LEU A 48 -8.47 3.15 -2.75
N CYS A 49 -8.17 4.24 -3.43
CA CYS A 49 -8.91 5.50 -3.27
C CYS A 49 -10.35 5.35 -3.74
N ARG A 50 -10.58 4.71 -4.89
CA ARG A 50 -11.90 4.49 -5.44
C ARG A 50 -12.78 3.63 -4.52
N GLU A 51 -12.18 2.66 -3.84
CA GLU A 51 -12.88 1.80 -2.88
C GLU A 51 -13.12 2.47 -1.52
N GLY A 52 -12.60 3.67 -1.31
CA GLY A 52 -12.76 4.37 -0.04
C GLY A 52 -11.81 3.90 1.06
N TYR A 53 -10.76 3.20 0.71
CA TYR A 53 -9.75 2.75 1.67
C TYR A 53 -8.70 3.82 1.95
N LEU A 54 -8.41 4.64 0.96
CA LEU A 54 -7.46 5.75 1.04
C LEU A 54 -8.10 7.05 0.58
N GLU A 55 -7.55 8.14 1.05
CA GLU A 55 -7.84 9.48 0.55
C GLU A 55 -6.57 10.07 -0.02
N GLN A 56 -6.66 10.64 -1.22
CA GLN A 56 -5.57 11.38 -1.83
C GLN A 56 -5.80 12.88 -1.62
N TYR A 57 -4.77 13.60 -1.23
CA TYR A 57 -4.85 15.05 -1.12
C TYR A 57 -3.53 15.69 -1.57
N THR A 58 -3.58 16.98 -1.87
CA THR A 58 -2.42 17.73 -2.29
C THR A 58 -1.82 18.44 -1.08
N GLY A 59 -0.57 18.13 -0.78
CA GLY A 59 0.16 18.79 0.28
C GLY A 59 0.84 20.05 -0.22
N ALA A 60 0.84 21.10 0.61
CA ALA A 60 1.59 22.33 0.31
C ALA A 60 3.08 22.11 0.52
N THR A 61 3.89 22.56 -0.46
CA THR A 61 5.33 22.64 -0.31
C THR A 61 5.75 24.09 -0.41
N SER A 62 6.70 24.53 0.42
CA SER A 62 7.20 25.89 0.37
C SER A 62 8.00 26.17 -0.90
N ASP A 63 8.61 25.14 -1.49
CA ASP A 63 9.43 25.24 -2.68
C ASP A 63 9.09 24.11 -3.65
N GLY A 64 8.54 24.43 -4.81
CA GLY A 64 8.29 23.49 -5.87
C GLY A 64 6.81 23.14 -6.06
N PRO A 65 6.51 22.17 -6.95
CA PRO A 65 5.15 21.81 -7.27
C PRO A 65 4.46 21.10 -6.10
N ALA A 66 3.14 21.23 -6.05
CA ALA A 66 2.31 20.54 -5.07
C ALA A 66 2.49 19.03 -5.18
N ARG A 67 2.52 18.35 -4.04
CA ARG A 67 2.75 16.91 -3.95
C ARG A 67 1.48 16.18 -3.54
N LYS A 68 1.28 14.99 -4.12
CA LYS A 68 0.13 14.15 -3.80
C LYS A 68 0.47 13.24 -2.64
N TYR A 69 -0.34 13.37 -1.57
CA TYR A 69 -0.24 12.54 -0.37
C TYR A 69 -1.40 11.59 -0.29
N TYR A 70 -1.20 10.51 0.43
CA TYR A 70 -2.22 9.50 0.70
C TYR A 70 -2.41 9.33 2.20
N ARG A 71 -3.67 9.16 2.58
CA ARG A 71 -4.09 8.96 3.97
C ARG A 71 -4.89 7.68 4.07
N LEU A 72 -4.61 6.87 5.09
CA LEU A 72 -5.38 5.67 5.38
C LEU A 72 -6.68 6.07 6.09
N LEU A 73 -7.81 5.65 5.52
CA LEU A 73 -9.13 5.87 6.11
C LEU A 73 -9.50 4.65 7.00
N ASP A 74 -10.53 4.81 7.85
CA ASP A 74 -10.98 3.74 8.73
C ASP A 74 -11.36 2.48 7.96
N HIS A 75 -12.05 2.66 6.82
CA HIS A 75 -12.41 1.55 5.95
C HIS A 75 -11.18 0.83 5.40
N GLY A 76 -10.13 1.57 5.10
CA GLY A 76 -8.84 1.02 4.67
C GLY A 76 -8.12 0.26 5.78
N MET A 77 -8.27 0.71 7.03
CA MET A 77 -7.72 -0.01 8.17
C MET A 77 -8.35 -1.40 8.31
N GLY A 78 -9.67 -1.50 8.06
CA GLY A 78 -10.37 -2.78 8.01
C GLY A 78 -9.84 -3.69 6.91
N ARG A 79 -9.64 -3.13 5.72
CA ARG A 79 -9.06 -3.85 4.57
C ARG A 79 -7.65 -4.35 4.89
N TYR A 80 -6.84 -3.51 5.52
CA TYR A 80 -5.51 -3.89 5.96
C TYR A 80 -5.54 -5.10 6.89
N GLY A 81 -6.44 -5.10 7.87
CA GLY A 81 -6.61 -6.22 8.80
C GLY A 81 -6.98 -7.53 8.10
N GLU A 82 -7.86 -7.46 7.09
CA GLU A 82 -8.24 -8.63 6.28
C GLU A 82 -7.05 -9.19 5.50
N LEU A 83 -6.30 -8.33 4.83
CA LEU A 83 -5.13 -8.75 4.06
C LEU A 83 -4.03 -9.32 4.96
N LEU A 84 -3.83 -8.71 6.12
CA LEU A 84 -2.85 -9.19 7.09
C LEU A 84 -3.20 -10.59 7.59
N LYS A 85 -4.49 -10.84 7.84
CA LYS A 85 -4.99 -12.15 8.23
C LYS A 85 -4.75 -13.19 7.13
N GLN A 86 -5.03 -12.84 5.89
CA GLN A 86 -4.77 -13.71 4.73
C GLN A 86 -3.28 -14.02 4.58
N TRP A 87 -2.43 -13.02 4.77
CA TRP A 87 -0.98 -13.20 4.72
C TRP A 87 -0.49 -14.17 5.79
N ARG A 88 -0.97 -14.02 7.02
CA ARG A 88 -0.60 -14.89 8.13
C ARG A 88 -1.04 -16.33 7.86
N ALA A 89 -2.25 -16.53 7.36
CA ALA A 89 -2.75 -17.85 7.01
C ALA A 89 -1.92 -18.49 5.90
N PHE A 90 -1.54 -17.71 4.90
CA PHE A 90 -0.69 -18.16 3.80
C PHE A 90 0.70 -18.59 4.31
N LYS A 91 1.31 -17.78 5.17
CA LYS A 91 2.60 -18.05 5.77
C LYS A 91 2.56 -19.32 6.63
N ASP A 92 1.50 -19.49 7.42
CA ASP A 92 1.30 -20.67 8.25
C ASP A 92 1.15 -21.95 7.40
N ALA A 93 0.41 -21.86 6.29
CA ALA A 93 0.27 -22.98 5.37
C ALA A 93 1.61 -23.42 4.77
N LEU A 94 2.46 -22.46 4.40
CA LEU A 94 3.80 -22.75 3.91
C LEU A 94 4.68 -23.42 4.97
N SER A 95 4.56 -22.94 6.21
CA SER A 95 5.29 -23.52 7.35
C SER A 95 4.82 -24.96 7.62
N GLU A 96 3.53 -25.24 7.47
CA GLU A 96 2.96 -26.59 7.61
C GLU A 96 3.62 -27.59 6.63
N LEU A 97 3.95 -27.09 5.42
CA LEU A 97 4.60 -27.90 4.40
C LEU A 97 6.13 -27.98 4.55
N GLY A 98 6.68 -27.25 5.52
CA GLY A 98 8.13 -27.24 5.74
C GLY A 98 8.90 -26.21 4.93
N ILE A 99 8.19 -25.23 4.38
CA ILE A 99 8.80 -24.16 3.58
C ILE A 99 9.19 -22.98 4.46
#